data_b2a0a458e1c48466ef6ae5dc248c7868
#
_entry.id   b2a0a458e1c48466ef6ae5dc248c7868
#
_cell.length_a   1.000
_cell.length_b   1.000
_cell.length_c   1.000
_cell.angle_alpha   90.00
_cell.angle_beta   90.00
_cell.angle_gamma   90.00
#
_symmetry.space_group_name_H-M   'P 1'
#
loop_
_entity.id
_entity.type
_entity.pdbx_description
1 polymer ?
#
loop_
_entity_poly.entity_id
_entity_poly.type
_entity_poly.pdbx_seq_one_letter_code
_entity_poly.pdbx_strand_id
1 'polypeptide(L)'
;MSILIAFALASSAPPVVQTDEAMFRECVTLISSDADAAIAFAGRWRVDGGNVLSRQCLGMAYAAQEKWASAMTAFEQAGNASETAKDGRAAGIWVQAGNAALAAGDAVRARGYFDAALILGTLTGPDAGLTHLDRARALVAVGDPIRARADLDMAVKLVPEDPLAWLLSATLARRAGDLGRAQMDIGEAVKRAADDPSVALEAGNIAALLGHDAAAQTAWEAAARLAPESPQGKAAQRALEQFGGEVPAPTPPKP
;
A
#
# COMPACT_ATOMS: atom_id res chain seq x y z
N MET A 1 80.38 -5.14 -15.81
CA MET A 1 79.15 -5.56 -15.06
C MET A 1 78.04 -4.60 -15.44
N SER A 2 77.16 -5.00 -16.37
CA SER A 2 76.02 -4.18 -16.83
C SER A 2 74.76 -4.68 -16.10
N ILE A 3 74.16 -3.80 -15.27
CA ILE A 3 72.92 -4.11 -14.56
C ILE A 3 71.76 -3.74 -15.48
N LEU A 4 71.04 -4.77 -15.96
CA LEU A 4 69.78 -4.60 -16.68
C LEU A 4 68.64 -4.41 -15.62
N ILE A 5 68.09 -3.19 -15.55
CA ILE A 5 66.91 -2.90 -14.77
C ILE A 5 65.69 -3.26 -15.64
N ALA A 6 65.01 -4.35 -15.30
CA ALA A 6 63.72 -4.73 -15.92
C ALA A 6 62.60 -3.86 -15.32
N PHE A 7 62.01 -2.97 -16.14
CA PHE A 7 60.76 -2.28 -15.82
C PHE A 7 59.59 -3.24 -15.99
N ALA A 8 58.97 -3.63 -14.90
CA ALA A 8 57.70 -4.35 -14.93
C ALA A 8 56.57 -3.36 -15.28
N LEU A 9 56.02 -3.47 -16.48
CA LEU A 9 54.81 -2.77 -16.89
C LEU A 9 53.63 -3.39 -16.11
N ALA A 10 53.15 -2.70 -15.08
CA ALA A 10 51.89 -3.05 -14.43
C ALA A 10 50.76 -2.78 -15.42
N SER A 11 50.19 -3.84 -15.98
CA SER A 11 48.99 -3.78 -16.83
C SER A 11 47.79 -3.47 -15.90
N SER A 12 47.38 -2.20 -15.84
CA SER A 12 46.14 -1.83 -15.17
C SER A 12 44.97 -2.29 -16.06
N ALA A 13 44.23 -3.29 -15.62
CA ALA A 13 42.97 -3.65 -16.27
C ALA A 13 42.06 -2.40 -16.33
N PRO A 14 41.34 -2.17 -17.44
CA PRO A 14 40.42 -1.05 -17.53
C PRO A 14 39.36 -1.15 -16.43
N PRO A 15 38.91 -0.03 -15.87
CA PRO A 15 37.86 -0.05 -14.85
C PRO A 15 36.62 -0.73 -15.43
N VAL A 16 36.11 -1.73 -14.72
CA VAL A 16 34.82 -2.39 -15.07
C VAL A 16 33.73 -1.35 -14.88
N VAL A 17 33.18 -0.83 -15.97
CA VAL A 17 32.02 0.05 -15.94
C VAL A 17 30.83 -0.82 -15.51
N GLN A 18 30.33 -0.60 -14.29
CA GLN A 18 29.12 -1.28 -13.82
C GLN A 18 27.92 -0.80 -14.63
N THR A 19 27.03 -1.73 -15.00
CA THR A 19 25.78 -1.37 -15.66
C THR A 19 24.80 -0.77 -14.63
N ASP A 20 23.84 0.01 -15.11
CA ASP A 20 22.79 0.59 -14.26
C ASP A 20 22.01 -0.48 -13.49
N GLU A 21 21.76 -1.64 -14.10
CA GLU A 21 21.11 -2.78 -13.45
C GLU A 21 21.99 -3.42 -12.36
N ALA A 22 23.31 -3.45 -12.53
CA ALA A 22 24.21 -3.95 -11.48
C ALA A 22 24.24 -2.98 -10.30
N MET A 23 24.34 -1.69 -10.55
CA MET A 23 24.28 -0.65 -9.52
C MET A 23 22.93 -0.65 -8.80
N PHE A 24 21.83 -0.87 -9.53
CA PHE A 24 20.51 -0.97 -8.91
C PHE A 24 20.40 -2.17 -7.96
N ARG A 25 20.90 -3.35 -8.35
CA ARG A 25 20.95 -4.52 -7.46
C ARG A 25 21.81 -4.27 -6.22
N GLU A 26 22.95 -3.62 -6.37
CA GLU A 26 23.79 -3.21 -5.24
C GLU A 26 23.03 -2.28 -4.29
N CYS A 27 22.34 -1.28 -4.84
CA CYS A 27 21.49 -0.40 -4.06
C CYS A 27 20.43 -1.15 -3.26
N VAL A 28 19.68 -2.06 -3.91
CA VAL A 28 18.64 -2.85 -3.24
C VAL A 28 19.23 -3.68 -2.09
N THR A 29 20.42 -4.23 -2.29
CA THR A 29 21.14 -4.96 -1.23
C THR A 29 21.50 -4.03 -0.06
N LEU A 30 22.00 -2.83 -0.35
CA LEU A 30 22.32 -1.82 0.68
C LEU A 30 21.08 -1.39 1.46
N ILE A 31 19.92 -1.22 0.81
CA ILE A 31 18.67 -0.85 1.51
C ILE A 31 18.35 -1.82 2.65
N SER A 32 18.59 -3.12 2.42
CA SER A 32 18.28 -4.15 3.42
C SER A 32 19.23 -4.16 4.62
N SER A 33 20.46 -3.65 4.46
CA SER A 33 21.50 -3.68 5.49
C SER A 33 21.80 -2.31 6.11
N ASP A 34 21.79 -1.25 5.28
CA ASP A 34 22.11 0.12 5.68
C ASP A 34 21.45 1.09 4.69
N ALA A 35 20.26 1.56 5.04
CA ALA A 35 19.50 2.48 4.19
C ALA A 35 20.17 3.86 4.03
N ASP A 36 20.98 4.32 4.99
CA ASP A 36 21.75 5.57 4.85
C ASP A 36 22.88 5.40 3.84
N ALA A 37 23.57 4.27 3.86
CA ALA A 37 24.56 3.93 2.84
C ALA A 37 23.90 3.84 1.44
N ALA A 38 22.69 3.28 1.33
CA ALA A 38 21.95 3.22 0.09
C ALA A 38 21.58 4.63 -0.44
N ILE A 39 21.16 5.55 0.43
CA ILE A 39 20.88 6.95 0.07
C ILE A 39 22.15 7.62 -0.46
N ALA A 40 23.28 7.46 0.24
CA ALA A 40 24.55 8.03 -0.18
C ALA A 40 25.04 7.44 -1.52
N PHE A 41 24.87 6.12 -1.69
CA PHE A 41 25.21 5.41 -2.94
C PHE A 41 24.37 5.92 -4.11
N ALA A 42 23.04 5.94 -3.97
CA ALA A 42 22.13 6.41 -5.01
C ALA A 42 22.35 7.90 -5.36
N GLY A 43 22.66 8.72 -4.34
CA GLY A 43 23.00 10.13 -4.52
C GLY A 43 24.26 10.33 -5.39
N ARG A 44 25.34 9.60 -5.11
CA ARG A 44 26.57 9.63 -5.95
C ARG A 44 26.26 9.12 -7.35
N TRP A 45 25.68 7.94 -7.48
CA TRP A 45 25.33 7.36 -8.78
C TRP A 45 24.50 8.33 -9.64
N ARG A 46 23.53 9.05 -9.05
CA ARG A 46 22.75 10.05 -9.77
C ARG A 46 23.60 11.20 -10.31
N VAL A 47 24.61 11.66 -9.56
CA VAL A 47 25.55 12.71 -9.98
C VAL A 47 26.45 12.21 -11.09
N ASP A 48 26.86 10.95 -11.04
CA ASP A 48 27.75 10.31 -12.00
C ASP A 48 27.02 9.84 -13.28
N GLY A 49 25.79 10.30 -13.51
CA GLY A 49 25.02 10.05 -14.73
C GLY A 49 23.93 9.00 -14.61
N GLY A 50 23.73 8.41 -13.44
CA GLY A 50 22.61 7.52 -13.18
C GLY A 50 21.28 8.26 -13.38
N ASN A 51 20.34 7.61 -14.07
CA ASN A 51 19.08 8.25 -14.43
C ASN A 51 17.88 7.66 -13.68
N VAL A 52 17.01 6.90 -14.33
CA VAL A 52 15.78 6.35 -13.76
C VAL A 52 16.08 5.50 -12.52
N LEU A 53 16.97 4.52 -12.66
CA LEU A 53 17.24 3.55 -11.60
C LEU A 53 17.91 4.16 -10.37
N SER A 54 18.77 5.18 -10.52
CA SER A 54 19.36 5.87 -9.37
C SER A 54 18.31 6.63 -8.53
N ARG A 55 17.33 7.26 -9.19
CA ARG A 55 16.23 7.95 -8.53
C ARG A 55 15.25 6.96 -7.88
N GLN A 56 14.96 5.86 -8.56
CA GLN A 56 14.12 4.79 -7.99
C GLN A 56 14.76 4.18 -6.75
N CYS A 57 16.06 3.86 -6.80
CA CYS A 57 16.83 3.41 -5.65
C CYS A 57 16.74 4.40 -4.48
N LEU A 58 16.94 5.70 -4.76
CA LEU A 58 16.85 6.75 -3.75
C LEU A 58 15.45 6.79 -3.09
N GLY A 59 14.39 6.64 -3.89
CA GLY A 59 13.02 6.55 -3.39
C GLY A 59 12.80 5.36 -2.47
N MET A 60 13.30 4.19 -2.87
CA MET A 60 13.22 2.96 -2.07
C MET A 60 14.00 3.08 -0.76
N ALA A 61 15.19 3.68 -0.79
CA ALA A 61 16.00 3.89 0.40
C ALA A 61 15.35 4.87 1.39
N TYR A 62 14.73 5.94 0.91
CA TYR A 62 13.94 6.82 1.76
C TYR A 62 12.69 6.14 2.32
N ALA A 63 12.01 5.31 1.52
CA ALA A 63 10.84 4.55 1.98
C ALA A 63 11.20 3.55 3.09
N ALA A 64 12.36 2.90 2.99
CA ALA A 64 12.87 2.00 4.03
C ALA A 64 13.14 2.70 5.37
N GLN A 65 13.32 4.01 5.35
CA GLN A 65 13.46 4.86 6.55
C GLN A 65 12.17 5.61 6.92
N GLU A 66 11.05 5.24 6.31
CA GLU A 66 9.76 5.92 6.50
C GLU A 66 9.79 7.45 6.19
N LYS A 67 10.80 7.89 5.44
CA LYS A 67 10.92 9.28 4.96
C LYS A 67 10.01 9.50 3.75
N TRP A 68 8.71 9.32 3.96
CA TRP A 68 7.71 9.20 2.89
C TRP A 68 7.67 10.38 1.92
N ALA A 69 7.78 11.61 2.42
CA ALA A 69 7.81 12.81 1.57
C ALA A 69 9.04 12.83 0.63
N SER A 70 10.19 12.39 1.11
CA SER A 70 11.41 12.28 0.30
C SER A 70 11.31 11.13 -0.69
N ALA A 71 10.77 9.98 -0.26
CA ALA A 71 10.52 8.82 -1.12
C ALA A 71 9.60 9.19 -2.28
N MET A 72 8.48 9.82 -1.99
CA MET A 72 7.52 10.31 -2.99
C MET A 72 8.18 11.21 -4.02
N THR A 73 8.97 12.21 -3.59
CA THR A 73 9.68 13.13 -4.49
C THR A 73 10.69 12.39 -5.38
N ALA A 74 11.43 11.43 -4.82
CA ALA A 74 12.40 10.65 -5.58
C ALA A 74 11.72 9.75 -6.61
N PHE A 75 10.61 9.09 -6.24
CA PHE A 75 9.82 8.27 -7.17
C PHE A 75 9.14 9.12 -8.26
N GLU A 76 8.62 10.30 -7.94
CA GLU A 76 8.09 11.24 -8.93
C GLU A 76 9.15 11.63 -9.97
N GLN A 77 10.38 11.96 -9.52
CA GLN A 77 11.49 12.26 -10.41
C GLN A 77 11.89 11.03 -11.26
N ALA A 78 11.83 9.83 -10.69
CA ALA A 78 12.09 8.59 -11.41
C ALA A 78 11.01 8.29 -12.45
N GLY A 79 9.73 8.46 -12.11
CA GLY A 79 8.59 8.29 -13.00
C GLY A 79 8.67 9.22 -14.21
N ASN A 80 8.87 10.51 -13.97
CA ASN A 80 9.05 11.50 -15.05
C ASN A 80 10.24 11.16 -15.96
N ALA A 81 11.36 10.73 -15.37
CA ALA A 81 12.54 10.32 -16.15
C ALA A 81 12.26 9.07 -16.98
N SER A 82 11.51 8.11 -16.42
CA SER A 82 11.12 6.87 -17.09
C SER A 82 10.18 7.11 -18.27
N GLU A 83 9.18 7.99 -18.11
CA GLU A 83 8.30 8.37 -19.22
C GLU A 83 9.06 9.10 -20.33
N THR A 84 9.93 10.04 -19.97
CA THR A 84 10.77 10.77 -20.93
C THR A 84 11.68 9.82 -21.74
N ALA A 85 12.23 8.82 -21.06
CA ALA A 85 13.06 7.79 -21.69
C ALA A 85 12.25 6.71 -22.44
N LYS A 86 10.90 6.74 -22.34
CA LYS A 86 10.00 5.67 -22.80
C LYS A 86 10.38 4.31 -22.21
N ASP A 87 10.77 4.32 -20.95
CA ASP A 87 11.17 3.14 -20.19
C ASP A 87 9.92 2.41 -19.69
N GLY A 88 9.81 1.11 -19.94
CA GLY A 88 8.65 0.30 -19.55
C GLY A 88 8.40 0.22 -18.03
N ARG A 89 9.30 0.74 -17.20
CA ARG A 89 9.18 0.78 -15.74
C ARG A 89 8.29 1.89 -15.20
N ALA A 90 7.89 2.87 -16.05
CA ALA A 90 7.20 4.07 -15.61
C ALA A 90 5.96 3.77 -14.74
N ALA A 91 5.09 2.86 -15.15
CA ALA A 91 3.87 2.54 -14.41
C ALA A 91 4.17 2.02 -12.99
N GLY A 92 5.12 1.07 -12.85
CA GLY A 92 5.51 0.55 -11.53
C GLY A 92 6.16 1.62 -10.64
N ILE A 93 6.90 2.55 -11.22
CA ILE A 93 7.50 3.67 -10.46
C ILE A 93 6.41 4.64 -9.98
N TRP A 94 5.40 4.93 -10.81
CA TRP A 94 4.25 5.73 -10.39
C TRP A 94 3.44 5.07 -9.27
N VAL A 95 3.30 3.73 -9.29
CA VAL A 95 2.70 2.99 -8.17
C VAL A 95 3.51 3.22 -6.88
N GLN A 96 4.84 3.13 -6.95
CA GLN A 96 5.70 3.40 -5.79
C GLN A 96 5.56 4.84 -5.27
N ALA A 97 5.45 5.83 -6.17
CA ALA A 97 5.18 7.22 -5.80
C ALA A 97 3.81 7.36 -5.11
N GLY A 98 2.78 6.69 -5.64
CA GLY A 98 1.43 6.67 -5.07
C GLY A 98 1.40 6.08 -3.66
N ASN A 99 2.09 4.96 -3.46
CA ASN A 99 2.17 4.30 -2.16
C ASN A 99 2.95 5.16 -1.13
N ALA A 100 4.03 5.79 -1.54
CA ALA A 100 4.76 6.73 -0.68
C ALA A 100 3.90 7.95 -0.32
N ALA A 101 3.08 8.45 -1.25
CA ALA A 101 2.15 9.55 -1.00
C ALA A 101 1.04 9.15 -0.03
N LEU A 102 0.47 7.94 -0.16
CA LEU A 102 -0.50 7.40 0.83
C LEU A 102 0.12 7.30 2.22
N ALA A 103 1.34 6.78 2.32
CA ALA A 103 2.05 6.67 3.59
C ALA A 103 2.38 8.03 4.20
N ALA A 104 2.63 9.05 3.37
CA ALA A 104 2.80 10.44 3.79
C ALA A 104 1.48 11.15 4.18
N GLY A 105 0.32 10.51 3.97
CA GLY A 105 -1.00 11.11 4.18
C GLY A 105 -1.45 12.07 3.08
N ASP A 106 -0.75 12.12 1.94
CA ASP A 106 -1.09 12.97 0.80
C ASP A 106 -1.94 12.23 -0.23
N ALA A 107 -3.21 12.05 0.10
CA ALA A 107 -4.16 11.33 -0.73
C ALA A 107 -4.38 12.00 -2.11
N VAL A 108 -4.21 13.32 -2.21
CA VAL A 108 -4.39 14.07 -3.47
C VAL A 108 -3.29 13.68 -4.46
N ARG A 109 -2.02 13.71 -4.03
CA ARG A 109 -0.90 13.29 -4.87
C ARG A 109 -0.93 11.79 -5.13
N ALA A 110 -1.26 10.97 -4.12
CA ALA A 110 -1.40 9.53 -4.27
C ALA A 110 -2.34 9.18 -5.42
N ARG A 111 -3.55 9.74 -5.43
CA ARG A 111 -4.50 9.57 -6.53
C ARG A 111 -3.89 9.94 -7.88
N GLY A 112 -3.21 11.10 -7.96
CA GLY A 112 -2.59 11.55 -9.22
C GLY A 112 -1.52 10.59 -9.74
N TYR A 113 -0.70 10.02 -8.86
CA TYR A 113 0.33 9.04 -9.24
C TYR A 113 -0.28 7.71 -9.68
N PHE A 114 -1.33 7.22 -9.02
CA PHE A 114 -2.04 6.03 -9.48
C PHE A 114 -2.80 6.27 -10.79
N ASP A 115 -3.34 7.47 -11.02
CA ASP A 115 -3.92 7.85 -12.31
C ASP A 115 -2.84 7.77 -13.40
N ALA A 116 -1.63 8.33 -13.17
CA ALA A 116 -0.51 8.23 -14.10
C ALA A 116 -0.10 6.77 -14.37
N ALA A 117 -0.01 5.93 -13.33
CA ALA A 117 0.33 4.52 -13.49
C ALA A 117 -0.68 3.77 -14.37
N LEU A 118 -1.98 3.95 -14.11
CA LEU A 118 -3.05 3.22 -14.80
C LEU A 118 -3.27 3.71 -16.24
N ILE A 119 -3.09 5.00 -16.52
CA ILE A 119 -3.27 5.56 -17.87
C ILE A 119 -2.22 5.03 -18.86
N LEU A 120 -1.06 4.61 -18.39
CA LEU A 120 -0.03 3.99 -19.24
C LEU A 120 -0.47 2.63 -19.81
N GLY A 121 -1.46 1.97 -19.19
CA GLY A 121 -2.05 0.73 -19.70
C GLY A 121 -1.12 -0.49 -19.73
N THR A 122 0.03 -0.41 -19.04
CA THR A 122 1.04 -1.48 -19.01
C THR A 122 0.91 -2.39 -17.78
N LEU A 123 0.16 -1.97 -16.76
CA LEU A 123 -0.16 -2.81 -15.61
C LEU A 123 -1.25 -3.81 -15.98
N THR A 124 -1.06 -5.08 -15.62
CA THR A 124 -2.00 -6.17 -15.92
C THR A 124 -2.18 -7.09 -14.71
N GLY A 125 -3.26 -7.87 -14.71
CA GLY A 125 -3.52 -8.87 -13.67
C GLY A 125 -3.44 -8.30 -12.25
N PRO A 126 -2.70 -8.96 -11.35
CA PRO A 126 -2.60 -8.52 -9.95
C PRO A 126 -2.05 -7.12 -9.77
N ASP A 127 -1.05 -6.70 -10.55
CA ASP A 127 -0.45 -5.36 -10.42
C ASP A 127 -1.46 -4.25 -10.72
N ALA A 128 -2.30 -4.45 -11.74
CA ALA A 128 -3.41 -3.53 -12.02
C ALA A 128 -4.45 -3.56 -10.89
N GLY A 129 -4.79 -4.76 -10.38
CA GLY A 129 -5.75 -4.94 -9.30
C GLY A 129 -5.34 -4.23 -8.02
N LEU A 130 -4.10 -4.40 -7.58
CA LEU A 130 -3.54 -3.73 -6.41
C LEU A 130 -3.45 -2.21 -6.62
N THR A 131 -3.12 -1.75 -7.83
CA THR A 131 -3.09 -0.33 -8.14
C THR A 131 -4.49 0.30 -8.08
N HIS A 132 -5.52 -0.39 -8.56
CA HIS A 132 -6.92 0.03 -8.39
C HIS A 132 -7.31 0.07 -6.90
N LEU A 133 -6.91 -0.93 -6.11
CA LEU A 133 -7.17 -0.99 -4.68
C LEU A 133 -6.57 0.23 -3.95
N ASP A 134 -5.31 0.54 -4.22
CA ASP A 134 -4.62 1.67 -3.59
C ASP A 134 -5.16 3.02 -4.08
N ARG A 135 -5.55 3.14 -5.37
CA ARG A 135 -6.22 4.35 -5.86
C ARG A 135 -7.59 4.53 -5.20
N ALA A 136 -8.34 3.45 -4.97
CA ALA A 136 -9.61 3.52 -4.23
C ALA A 136 -9.43 4.06 -2.81
N ARG A 137 -8.35 3.65 -2.11
CA ARG A 137 -8.00 4.22 -0.79
C ARG A 137 -7.76 5.73 -0.86
N ALA A 138 -6.99 6.17 -1.86
CA ALA A 138 -6.74 7.59 -2.08
C ALA A 138 -8.04 8.34 -2.43
N LEU A 139 -8.89 7.78 -3.28
CA LEU A 139 -10.17 8.36 -3.67
C LEU A 139 -11.15 8.50 -2.49
N VAL A 140 -11.23 7.50 -1.62
CA VAL A 140 -12.02 7.61 -0.37
C VAL A 140 -11.49 8.73 0.51
N ALA A 141 -10.17 8.86 0.65
CA ALA A 141 -9.55 9.88 1.48
C ALA A 141 -9.76 11.31 0.94
N VAL A 142 -9.89 11.49 -0.38
CA VAL A 142 -10.22 12.80 -0.99
C VAL A 142 -11.73 13.05 -1.15
N GLY A 143 -12.58 12.14 -0.68
CA GLY A 143 -14.03 12.30 -0.71
C GLY A 143 -14.69 11.99 -2.05
N ASP A 144 -14.12 11.10 -2.85
CA ASP A 144 -14.69 10.62 -4.12
C ASP A 144 -15.10 9.13 -4.05
N PRO A 145 -16.20 8.82 -3.36
CA PRO A 145 -16.65 7.44 -3.19
C PRO A 145 -17.14 6.80 -4.50
N ILE A 146 -17.57 7.61 -5.48
CA ILE A 146 -18.08 7.07 -6.76
C ILE A 146 -16.95 6.44 -7.55
N ARG A 147 -15.84 7.14 -7.74
CA ARG A 147 -14.69 6.57 -8.43
C ARG A 147 -14.02 5.47 -7.61
N ALA A 148 -13.98 5.63 -6.28
CA ALA A 148 -13.49 4.57 -5.40
C ALA A 148 -14.28 3.27 -5.58
N ARG A 149 -15.60 3.33 -5.76
CA ARG A 149 -16.43 2.15 -6.01
C ARG A 149 -16.03 1.43 -7.30
N ALA A 150 -15.85 2.19 -8.39
CA ALA A 150 -15.42 1.61 -9.65
C ALA A 150 -14.04 0.91 -9.54
N ASP A 151 -13.12 1.51 -8.81
CA ASP A 151 -11.79 0.92 -8.57
C ASP A 151 -11.87 -0.34 -7.70
N LEU A 152 -12.69 -0.36 -6.66
CA LEU A 152 -12.87 -1.55 -5.84
C LEU A 152 -13.52 -2.69 -6.62
N ASP A 153 -14.43 -2.38 -7.57
CA ASP A 153 -15.00 -3.38 -8.48
C ASP A 153 -13.95 -4.02 -9.39
N MET A 154 -12.97 -3.22 -9.82
CA MET A 154 -11.82 -3.74 -10.58
C MET A 154 -10.87 -4.54 -9.67
N ALA A 155 -10.60 -4.06 -8.48
CA ALA A 155 -9.72 -4.74 -7.52
C ALA A 155 -10.23 -6.14 -7.16
N VAL A 156 -11.49 -6.28 -6.73
CA VAL A 156 -12.06 -7.60 -6.37
C VAL A 156 -12.11 -8.57 -7.56
N LYS A 157 -12.16 -8.05 -8.79
CA LYS A 157 -12.12 -8.86 -10.01
C LYS A 157 -10.71 -9.34 -10.35
N LEU A 158 -9.69 -8.47 -10.16
CA LEU A 158 -8.31 -8.74 -10.60
C LEU A 158 -7.48 -9.41 -9.51
N VAL A 159 -7.81 -9.17 -8.24
CA VAL A 159 -7.16 -9.79 -7.07
C VAL A 159 -8.21 -10.41 -6.14
N PRO A 160 -8.99 -11.40 -6.62
CA PRO A 160 -10.11 -11.97 -5.86
C PRO A 160 -9.69 -12.66 -4.57
N GLU A 161 -8.41 -13.05 -4.45
CA GLU A 161 -7.87 -13.70 -3.25
C GLU A 161 -7.34 -12.71 -2.20
N ASP A 162 -7.27 -11.42 -2.52
CA ASP A 162 -6.85 -10.40 -1.56
C ASP A 162 -8.02 -10.02 -0.62
N PRO A 163 -7.96 -10.35 0.68
CA PRO A 163 -9.02 -10.04 1.63
C PRO A 163 -9.21 -8.53 1.81
N LEU A 164 -8.17 -7.71 1.61
CA LEU A 164 -8.25 -6.26 1.76
C LEU A 164 -9.14 -5.63 0.68
N ALA A 165 -9.12 -6.17 -0.56
CA ALA A 165 -9.99 -5.69 -1.62
C ALA A 165 -11.48 -5.87 -1.25
N TRP A 166 -11.83 -7.02 -0.71
CA TRP A 166 -13.19 -7.32 -0.24
C TRP A 166 -13.57 -6.51 1.00
N LEU A 167 -12.65 -6.37 1.96
CA LEU A 167 -12.87 -5.57 3.16
C LEU A 167 -13.17 -4.10 2.83
N LEU A 168 -12.35 -3.49 1.94
CA LEU A 168 -12.56 -2.09 1.56
C LEU A 168 -13.83 -1.93 0.71
N SER A 169 -14.17 -2.91 -0.12
CA SER A 169 -15.42 -2.94 -0.88
C SER A 169 -16.63 -2.97 0.07
N ALA A 170 -16.60 -3.85 1.07
CA ALA A 170 -17.65 -3.95 2.09
C ALA A 170 -17.78 -2.64 2.90
N THR A 171 -16.66 -2.09 3.34
CA THR A 171 -16.64 -0.84 4.12
C THR A 171 -17.22 0.33 3.34
N LEU A 172 -16.87 0.46 2.05
CA LEU A 172 -17.42 1.51 1.20
C LEU A 172 -18.93 1.31 0.98
N ALA A 173 -19.38 0.07 0.73
CA ALA A 173 -20.79 -0.26 0.56
C ALA A 173 -21.60 0.05 1.84
N ARG A 174 -21.10 -0.34 3.02
CA ARG A 174 -21.73 -0.02 4.30
C ARG A 174 -21.87 1.50 4.50
N ARG A 175 -20.81 2.26 4.23
CA ARG A 175 -20.84 3.73 4.35
C ARG A 175 -21.81 4.39 3.38
N ALA A 176 -22.03 3.77 2.21
CA ALA A 176 -23.01 4.21 1.23
C ALA A 176 -24.45 3.75 1.53
N GLY A 177 -24.67 2.93 2.57
CA GLY A 177 -25.98 2.37 2.92
C GLY A 177 -26.36 1.14 2.10
N ASP A 178 -25.52 0.65 1.20
CA ASP A 178 -25.73 -0.59 0.45
C ASP A 178 -25.37 -1.80 1.31
N LEU A 179 -26.25 -2.11 2.28
CA LEU A 179 -26.02 -3.17 3.25
C LEU A 179 -26.03 -4.58 2.59
N GLY A 180 -26.79 -4.75 1.51
CA GLY A 180 -26.80 -6.02 0.77
C GLY A 180 -25.44 -6.34 0.17
N ARG A 181 -24.83 -5.39 -0.49
CA ARG A 181 -23.46 -5.51 -1.01
C ARG A 181 -22.45 -5.63 0.12
N ALA A 182 -22.56 -4.81 1.16
CA ALA A 182 -21.66 -4.86 2.31
C ALA A 182 -21.61 -6.27 2.93
N GLN A 183 -22.78 -6.93 3.08
CA GLN A 183 -22.86 -8.28 3.61
C GLN A 183 -22.22 -9.33 2.70
N MET A 184 -22.41 -9.22 1.38
CA MET A 184 -21.77 -10.13 0.42
C MET A 184 -20.25 -9.98 0.45
N ASP A 185 -19.76 -8.74 0.33
CA ASP A 185 -18.32 -8.47 0.23
C ASP A 185 -17.59 -8.80 1.53
N ILE A 186 -18.18 -8.50 2.71
CA ILE A 186 -17.55 -8.88 3.98
C ILE A 186 -17.52 -10.41 4.17
N GLY A 187 -18.52 -11.13 3.66
CA GLY A 187 -18.50 -12.59 3.65
C GLY A 187 -17.34 -13.16 2.84
N GLU A 188 -16.96 -12.52 1.73
CA GLU A 188 -15.78 -12.89 0.96
C GLU A 188 -14.47 -12.56 1.70
N ALA A 189 -14.39 -11.44 2.40
CA ALA A 189 -13.24 -11.10 3.24
C ALA A 189 -13.05 -12.11 4.39
N VAL A 190 -14.13 -12.46 5.09
CA VAL A 190 -14.09 -13.46 6.19
C VAL A 190 -13.60 -14.83 5.72
N LYS A 191 -14.00 -15.28 4.52
CA LYS A 191 -13.52 -16.56 3.98
C LYS A 191 -12.00 -16.60 3.77
N ARG A 192 -11.37 -15.44 3.51
CA ARG A 192 -9.95 -15.32 3.19
C ARG A 192 -9.09 -14.94 4.39
N ALA A 193 -9.66 -14.22 5.35
CA ALA A 193 -8.94 -13.69 6.52
C ALA A 193 -9.86 -13.67 7.74
N ALA A 194 -10.27 -14.85 8.21
CA ALA A 194 -11.14 -15.00 9.38
C ALA A 194 -10.46 -14.53 10.69
N ASP A 195 -9.14 -14.48 10.71
CA ASP A 195 -8.29 -14.08 11.84
C ASP A 195 -7.80 -12.62 11.75
N ASP A 196 -8.28 -11.85 10.77
CA ASP A 196 -7.98 -10.41 10.68
C ASP A 196 -8.93 -9.61 11.57
N PRO A 197 -8.42 -8.85 12.56
CA PRO A 197 -9.26 -8.04 13.45
C PRO A 197 -10.04 -6.93 12.73
N SER A 198 -9.55 -6.44 11.57
CA SER A 198 -10.26 -5.43 10.79
C SER A 198 -11.47 -6.03 10.06
N VAL A 199 -11.31 -7.25 9.55
CA VAL A 199 -12.39 -8.01 8.92
C VAL A 199 -13.46 -8.36 9.95
N ALA A 200 -13.05 -8.84 11.12
CA ALA A 200 -13.97 -9.17 12.21
C ALA A 200 -14.73 -7.93 12.71
N LEU A 201 -14.06 -6.80 12.92
CA LEU A 201 -14.69 -5.53 13.31
C LEU A 201 -15.73 -5.08 12.29
N GLU A 202 -15.37 -5.07 11.01
CA GLU A 202 -16.28 -4.62 9.96
C GLU A 202 -17.47 -5.57 9.77
N ALA A 203 -17.26 -6.88 9.93
CA ALA A 203 -18.35 -7.87 9.93
C ALA A 203 -19.36 -7.58 11.07
N GLY A 204 -18.89 -7.26 12.26
CA GLY A 204 -19.74 -6.85 13.38
C GLY A 204 -20.52 -5.58 13.09
N ASN A 205 -19.86 -4.56 12.52
CA ASN A 205 -20.49 -3.29 12.14
C ASN A 205 -21.61 -3.47 11.11
N ILE A 206 -21.38 -4.33 10.10
CA ILE A 206 -22.38 -4.63 9.09
C ILE A 206 -23.55 -5.45 9.68
N ALA A 207 -23.24 -6.47 10.49
CA ALA A 207 -24.26 -7.29 11.14
C ALA A 207 -25.18 -6.45 12.05
N ALA A 208 -24.63 -5.53 12.82
CA ALA A 208 -25.41 -4.62 13.67
C ALA A 208 -26.37 -3.73 12.86
N LEU A 209 -25.90 -3.17 11.73
CA LEU A 209 -26.76 -2.36 10.86
C LEU A 209 -27.87 -3.18 10.18
N LEU A 210 -27.69 -4.49 10.05
CA LEU A 210 -28.69 -5.43 9.53
C LEU A 210 -29.64 -5.94 10.62
N GLY A 211 -29.43 -5.59 11.90
CA GLY A 211 -30.20 -6.09 13.05
C GLY A 211 -29.88 -7.55 13.41
N HIS A 212 -28.70 -8.02 13.01
CA HIS A 212 -28.23 -9.37 13.33
C HIS A 212 -27.38 -9.34 14.61
N ASP A 213 -28.02 -9.01 15.73
CA ASP A 213 -27.38 -8.67 17.01
C ASP A 213 -26.40 -9.74 17.52
N ALA A 214 -26.78 -11.00 17.52
CA ALA A 214 -25.90 -12.10 17.95
C ALA A 214 -24.66 -12.26 17.08
N ALA A 215 -24.80 -12.07 15.75
CA ALA A 215 -23.67 -12.11 14.82
C ALA A 215 -22.74 -10.90 15.01
N ALA A 216 -23.30 -9.72 15.25
CA ALA A 216 -22.54 -8.50 15.54
C ALA A 216 -21.67 -8.70 16.78
N GLN A 217 -22.26 -9.16 17.87
CA GLN A 217 -21.59 -9.41 19.14
C GLN A 217 -20.45 -10.41 18.99
N THR A 218 -20.73 -11.56 18.34
CA THR A 218 -19.71 -12.59 18.06
C THR A 218 -18.53 -12.05 17.26
N ALA A 219 -18.80 -11.22 16.24
CA ALA A 219 -17.75 -10.66 15.37
C ALA A 219 -16.90 -9.62 16.11
N TRP A 220 -17.51 -8.74 16.93
CA TRP A 220 -16.77 -7.78 17.75
C TRP A 220 -15.96 -8.46 18.85
N GLU A 221 -16.49 -9.53 19.50
CA GLU A 221 -15.73 -10.34 20.46
C GLU A 221 -14.50 -10.98 19.80
N ALA A 222 -14.64 -11.46 18.54
CA ALA A 222 -13.52 -11.98 17.79
C ALA A 222 -12.46 -10.89 17.52
N ALA A 223 -12.85 -9.70 17.05
CA ALA A 223 -11.93 -8.60 16.81
C ALA A 223 -11.19 -8.17 18.09
N ALA A 224 -11.90 -8.04 19.21
CA ALA A 224 -11.33 -7.68 20.50
C ALA A 224 -10.34 -8.73 21.02
N ARG A 225 -10.61 -10.01 20.79
CA ARG A 225 -9.73 -11.12 21.20
C ARG A 225 -8.49 -11.22 20.32
N LEU A 226 -8.63 -11.04 18.99
CA LEU A 226 -7.53 -11.18 18.03
C LEU A 226 -6.44 -10.12 18.23
N ALA A 227 -6.83 -8.88 18.55
CA ALA A 227 -5.88 -7.79 18.70
C ALA A 227 -6.37 -6.74 19.73
N PRO A 228 -6.40 -7.08 21.04
CA PRO A 228 -7.04 -6.27 22.07
C PRO A 228 -6.48 -4.85 22.19
N GLU A 229 -5.19 -4.67 21.96
CA GLU A 229 -4.52 -3.36 22.05
C GLU A 229 -4.53 -2.57 20.74
N SER A 230 -4.92 -3.19 19.64
CA SER A 230 -5.00 -2.51 18.34
C SER A 230 -6.16 -1.50 18.28
N PRO A 231 -6.14 -0.55 17.35
CA PRO A 231 -7.27 0.34 17.11
C PRO A 231 -8.57 -0.41 16.82
N GLN A 232 -8.49 -1.54 16.12
CA GLN A 232 -9.63 -2.39 15.77
C GLN A 232 -10.21 -3.10 16.98
N GLY A 233 -9.35 -3.72 17.81
CA GLY A 233 -9.78 -4.38 19.04
C GLY A 233 -10.43 -3.39 20.02
N LYS A 234 -9.83 -2.23 20.23
CA LYS A 234 -10.39 -1.16 21.05
C LYS A 234 -11.72 -0.61 20.49
N ALA A 235 -11.86 -0.55 19.16
CA ALA A 235 -13.12 -0.17 18.54
C ALA A 235 -14.20 -1.23 18.76
N ALA A 236 -13.86 -2.50 18.67
CA ALA A 236 -14.77 -3.61 18.93
C ALA A 236 -15.22 -3.65 20.40
N GLN A 237 -14.31 -3.43 21.36
CA GLN A 237 -14.64 -3.32 22.78
C GLN A 237 -15.67 -2.21 23.05
N ARG A 238 -15.45 -1.01 22.48
CA ARG A 238 -16.41 0.09 22.59
C ARG A 238 -17.76 -0.25 21.96
N ALA A 239 -17.77 -0.96 20.83
CA ALA A 239 -19.02 -1.40 20.21
C ALA A 239 -19.79 -2.37 21.13
N LEU A 240 -19.11 -3.34 21.74
CA LEU A 240 -19.69 -4.27 22.69
C LEU A 240 -20.26 -3.56 23.93
N GLU A 241 -19.54 -2.60 24.50
CA GLU A 241 -20.00 -1.79 25.65
C GLU A 241 -21.29 -1.02 25.33
N GLN A 242 -21.35 -0.40 24.14
CA GLN A 242 -22.52 0.35 23.69
C GLN A 242 -23.72 -0.56 23.36
N PHE A 243 -23.45 -1.74 22.85
CA PHE A 243 -24.48 -2.70 22.46
C PHE A 243 -25.04 -3.50 23.64
N GLY A 244 -24.21 -3.78 24.67
CA GLY A 244 -24.60 -4.46 25.90
C GLY A 244 -25.19 -3.53 26.99
N GLY A 245 -25.05 -2.21 26.82
CA GLY A 245 -25.57 -1.20 27.75
C GLY A 245 -26.87 -0.59 27.26
N GLU A 246 -27.98 -1.13 27.70
CA GLU A 246 -29.38 -0.67 27.63
C GLU A 246 -30.33 -1.54 26.82
N VAL A 247 -30.79 -2.58 27.44
CA VAL A 247 -32.24 -2.89 27.31
C VAL A 247 -32.95 -1.98 28.32
N PRO A 248 -33.74 -0.96 27.90
CA PRO A 248 -34.61 -0.25 28.81
C PRO A 248 -35.56 -1.27 29.46
N ALA A 249 -35.55 -1.35 30.78
CA ALA A 249 -36.49 -2.20 31.50
C ALA A 249 -37.91 -1.91 31.00
N PRO A 250 -38.74 -2.92 30.75
CA PRO A 250 -40.11 -2.71 30.33
C PRO A 250 -40.81 -1.88 31.41
N THR A 251 -41.35 -0.73 31.03
CA THR A 251 -42.12 0.14 31.90
C THR A 251 -43.28 -0.69 32.45
N PRO A 252 -43.43 -0.83 33.78
CA PRO A 252 -44.58 -1.55 34.34
C PRO A 252 -45.87 -0.86 33.90
N PRO A 253 -46.95 -1.61 33.63
CA PRO A 253 -48.23 -1.03 33.29
C PRO A 253 -48.70 -0.12 34.42
N LYS A 254 -49.14 1.10 34.06
CA LYS A 254 -49.77 2.01 35.02
C LYS A 254 -51.02 1.37 35.58
N PRO A 255 -51.28 1.59 36.90
CA PRO A 255 -52.50 1.06 37.59
C PRO A 255 -53.78 1.68 37.07
#